data_cf01d3115ceb722382a8366c8ea808b6
#
_entry.id   cf01d3115ceb722382a8366c8ea808b6
#
_cell.length_a   1.000
_cell.length_b   1.000
_cell.length_c   1.000
_cell.angle_alpha   90.00
_cell.angle_beta   90.00
_cell.angle_gamma   90.00
#
_symmetry.space_group_name_H-M   'P 1'
#
loop_
_entity.id
_entity.type
_entity.pdbx_description
1 polymer ?
#
loop_
_entity_poly.entity_id
_entity_poly.type
_entity_poly.pdbx_seq_one_letter_code
_entity_poly.pdbx_strand_id
1 'polypeptide(L)'
;MTDSTHPPFHNEPHGDSLGDRLNWLRAAVLGANDGIVSTAGIVVGVAGATDSRATLLTAGLAGLLAGSMSMAAGEYVSVSTQRDSEKAALALERRELREQPLEELEELTELLAARGLSEKVAREAAEQLTRRDALRAHASVELGIDPDALTNPWHAAGASFLAFTVGALLPLLAMVLSPLSLRLLVTVVSVLAALALTGWWSARLGAASVGPALLRNMGGGALAMGVTYAAGALLKAAGV
;
A
#
# COMPACT_ATOMS: atom_id res chain seq x y z
N MET A 1 -37.46 7.61 -40.48
CA MET A 1 -36.73 6.36 -40.21
C MET A 1 -35.30 6.74 -40.00
N THR A 2 -34.89 7.12 -38.82
CA THR A 2 -33.51 7.47 -38.44
C THR A 2 -33.03 6.44 -37.43
N ASP A 3 -32.22 5.52 -37.96
CA ASP A 3 -31.57 4.47 -37.21
C ASP A 3 -30.43 5.09 -36.35
N SER A 4 -30.67 5.26 -35.06
CA SER A 4 -29.68 5.72 -34.10
C SER A 4 -29.09 4.50 -33.37
N THR A 5 -28.25 3.75 -34.07
CA THR A 5 -27.39 2.74 -33.43
C THR A 5 -26.21 3.44 -32.76
N HIS A 6 -26.42 3.98 -31.56
CA HIS A 6 -25.32 4.21 -30.66
C HIS A 6 -24.81 2.84 -30.17
N PRO A 7 -23.50 2.55 -30.25
CA PRO A 7 -22.96 1.35 -29.64
C PRO A 7 -23.27 1.39 -28.11
N PRO A 8 -23.59 0.25 -27.51
CA PRO A 8 -23.84 0.23 -26.07
C PRO A 8 -22.58 0.73 -25.35
N PHE A 9 -22.73 1.72 -24.47
CA PHE A 9 -21.68 2.13 -23.57
C PHE A 9 -21.13 0.88 -22.90
N HIS A 10 -19.82 0.68 -22.99
CA HIS A 10 -19.16 -0.40 -22.27
C HIS A 10 -19.52 -0.25 -20.79
N ASN A 11 -20.25 -1.24 -20.28
CA ASN A 11 -20.65 -1.32 -18.87
C ASN A 11 -19.41 -1.81 -18.09
N GLU A 12 -18.39 -0.95 -18.01
CA GLU A 12 -17.28 -1.21 -17.12
C GLU A 12 -17.80 -1.07 -15.69
N PRO A 13 -17.58 -2.04 -14.82
CA PRO A 13 -17.97 -1.92 -13.43
C PRO A 13 -17.16 -0.78 -12.82
N HIS A 14 -17.79 0.37 -12.61
CA HIS A 14 -17.26 1.49 -11.84
C HIS A 14 -17.27 1.14 -10.33
N GLY A 15 -16.70 -0.03 -10.00
CA GLY A 15 -16.33 -0.38 -8.64
C GLY A 15 -14.90 0.08 -8.41
N ASP A 16 -14.65 0.69 -7.30
CA ASP A 16 -13.38 1.20 -6.76
C ASP A 16 -12.47 1.83 -7.81
N SER A 17 -12.14 3.11 -7.66
CA SER A 17 -11.26 3.78 -8.60
C SER A 17 -9.98 2.96 -8.81
N LEU A 18 -9.40 2.95 -10.00
CA LEU A 18 -8.14 2.27 -10.28
C LEU A 18 -7.08 2.66 -9.24
N GLY A 19 -7.11 3.92 -8.77
CA GLY A 19 -6.25 4.44 -7.70
C GLY A 19 -6.43 3.72 -6.37
N ASP A 20 -7.67 3.47 -5.93
CA ASP A 20 -7.93 2.78 -4.66
C ASP A 20 -7.51 1.32 -4.70
N ARG A 21 -7.77 0.64 -5.83
CA ARG A 21 -7.31 -0.74 -6.04
C ARG A 21 -5.78 -0.84 -6.05
N LEU A 22 -5.09 0.10 -6.69
CA LEU A 22 -3.62 0.15 -6.70
C LEU A 22 -3.04 0.48 -5.34
N ASN A 23 -3.67 1.37 -4.56
CA ASN A 23 -3.26 1.71 -3.21
C ASN A 23 -3.42 0.54 -2.25
N TRP A 24 -4.58 -0.14 -2.25
CA TRP A 24 -4.79 -1.34 -1.46
C TRP A 24 -3.80 -2.46 -1.80
N LEU A 25 -3.59 -2.70 -3.09
CA LEU A 25 -2.66 -3.71 -3.57
C LEU A 25 -1.21 -3.39 -3.17
N ARG A 26 -0.81 -2.12 -3.29
CA ARG A 26 0.50 -1.65 -2.83
C ARG A 26 0.68 -1.90 -1.34
N ALA A 27 -0.31 -1.56 -0.52
CA ALA A 27 -0.26 -1.77 0.93
C ALA A 27 -0.17 -3.27 1.28
N ALA A 28 -0.94 -4.11 0.60
CA ALA A 28 -0.92 -5.56 0.81
C ALA A 28 0.43 -6.18 0.42
N VAL A 29 0.97 -5.82 -0.75
CA VAL A 29 2.29 -6.32 -1.21
C VAL A 29 3.40 -5.82 -0.30
N LEU A 30 3.37 -4.55 0.10
CA LEU A 30 4.35 -3.97 1.02
C LEU A 30 4.30 -4.67 2.38
N GLY A 31 3.11 -4.83 2.95
CA GLY A 31 2.92 -5.50 4.24
C GLY A 31 3.38 -6.95 4.22
N ALA A 32 3.02 -7.72 3.20
CA ALA A 32 3.45 -9.11 3.06
C ALA A 32 4.97 -9.23 2.90
N ASN A 33 5.56 -8.39 2.04
CA ASN A 33 7.01 -8.37 1.81
C ASN A 33 7.78 -8.01 3.08
N ASP A 34 7.32 -7.00 3.82
CA ASP A 34 7.94 -6.59 5.08
C ASP A 34 7.80 -7.68 6.16
N GLY A 35 6.65 -8.31 6.28
CA GLY A 35 6.44 -9.46 7.17
C GLY A 35 7.40 -10.61 6.88
N ILE A 36 7.60 -10.95 5.59
CA ILE A 36 8.55 -11.98 5.17
C ILE A 36 9.98 -11.59 5.58
N VAL A 37 10.44 -10.41 5.18
CA VAL A 37 11.84 -9.96 5.37
C VAL A 37 12.16 -9.75 6.83
N SER A 38 11.30 -9.02 7.57
CA SER A 38 11.52 -8.66 8.97
C SER A 38 11.55 -9.89 9.87
N THR A 39 10.56 -10.79 9.71
CA THR A 39 10.50 -12.02 10.52
C THR A 39 11.61 -13.01 10.13
N ALA A 40 11.93 -13.13 8.83
CA ALA A 40 13.09 -13.93 8.39
C ALA A 40 14.39 -13.40 9.00
N GLY A 41 14.60 -12.08 8.96
CA GLY A 41 15.78 -11.45 9.59
C GLY A 41 15.88 -11.77 11.08
N ILE A 42 14.78 -11.68 11.82
CA ILE A 42 14.74 -12.01 13.25
C ILE A 42 15.06 -13.49 13.47
N VAL A 43 14.33 -14.43 12.85
CA VAL A 43 14.51 -15.86 13.14
C VAL A 43 15.86 -16.40 12.64
N VAL A 44 16.36 -15.90 11.49
CA VAL A 44 17.69 -16.28 10.96
C VAL A 44 18.80 -15.65 11.81
N GLY A 45 18.63 -14.40 12.26
CA GLY A 45 19.58 -13.73 13.15
C GLY A 45 19.71 -14.47 14.49
N VAL A 46 18.60 -14.79 15.13
CA VAL A 46 18.59 -15.55 16.39
C VAL A 46 19.13 -16.98 16.17
N ALA A 47 18.88 -17.62 15.01
CA ALA A 47 19.44 -18.93 14.68
C ALA A 47 20.96 -18.89 14.54
N GLY A 48 21.57 -17.75 14.22
CA GLY A 48 23.02 -17.54 14.28
C GLY A 48 23.60 -17.64 15.70
N ALA A 49 22.80 -17.24 16.71
CA ALA A 49 23.21 -17.23 18.12
C ALA A 49 22.84 -18.54 18.86
N THR A 50 21.72 -19.19 18.54
CA THR A 50 21.23 -20.35 19.30
C THR A 50 20.49 -21.36 18.43
N ASP A 51 20.52 -22.62 18.90
CA ASP A 51 19.79 -23.73 18.33
C ASP A 51 18.45 -24.02 19.05
N SER A 52 18.11 -23.25 20.07
CA SER A 52 16.89 -23.41 20.87
C SER A 52 15.63 -23.09 20.05
N ARG A 53 14.82 -24.12 19.77
CA ARG A 53 13.53 -23.94 19.07
C ARG A 53 12.57 -23.02 19.84
N ALA A 54 12.58 -23.08 21.17
CA ALA A 54 11.75 -22.23 22.00
C ALA A 54 12.15 -20.75 21.87
N THR A 55 13.45 -20.47 21.87
CA THR A 55 13.98 -19.10 21.70
C THR A 55 13.62 -18.56 20.29
N LEU A 56 13.78 -19.38 19.25
CA LEU A 56 13.44 -19.01 17.87
C LEU A 56 11.94 -18.73 17.72
N LEU A 57 11.09 -19.58 18.31
CA LEU A 57 9.64 -19.37 18.31
C LEU A 57 9.25 -18.10 19.05
N THR A 58 9.80 -17.88 20.24
CA THR A 58 9.50 -16.69 21.06
C THR A 58 9.92 -15.41 20.35
N ALA A 59 11.14 -15.37 19.81
CA ALA A 59 11.64 -14.20 19.10
C ALA A 59 10.86 -13.92 17.82
N GLY A 60 10.57 -14.97 17.04
CA GLY A 60 9.79 -14.82 15.80
C GLY A 60 8.34 -14.43 16.05
N LEU A 61 7.69 -14.99 17.09
CA LEU A 61 6.33 -14.60 17.45
C LEU A 61 6.25 -13.16 17.99
N ALA A 62 7.22 -12.77 18.83
CA ALA A 62 7.32 -11.39 19.29
C ALA A 62 7.53 -10.42 18.14
N GLY A 63 8.40 -10.75 17.19
CA GLY A 63 8.63 -9.96 15.97
C GLY A 63 7.41 -9.88 15.08
N LEU A 64 6.69 -11.00 14.87
CA LEU A 64 5.44 -11.03 14.13
C LEU A 64 4.39 -10.11 14.75
N LEU A 65 4.14 -10.24 16.05
CA LEU A 65 3.12 -9.44 16.77
C LEU A 65 3.50 -7.95 16.79
N ALA A 66 4.75 -7.63 17.14
CA ALA A 66 5.21 -6.25 17.18
C ALA A 66 5.18 -5.61 15.79
N GLY A 67 5.65 -6.32 14.76
CA GLY A 67 5.67 -5.84 13.39
C GLY A 67 4.27 -5.63 12.81
N SER A 68 3.37 -6.59 12.97
CA SER A 68 1.99 -6.46 12.47
C SER A 68 1.22 -5.32 13.15
N MET A 69 1.39 -5.15 14.46
CA MET A 69 0.78 -4.03 15.20
C MET A 69 1.39 -2.68 14.81
N SER A 70 2.71 -2.61 14.64
CA SER A 70 3.41 -1.40 14.20
C SER A 70 2.97 -0.96 12.81
N MET A 71 2.90 -1.91 11.85
CA MET A 71 2.41 -1.63 10.50
C MET A 71 0.95 -1.15 10.51
N ALA A 72 0.08 -1.82 11.27
CA ALA A 72 -1.32 -1.43 11.40
C ALA A 72 -1.47 -0.02 11.99
N ALA A 73 -0.73 0.27 13.05
CA ALA A 73 -0.76 1.59 13.70
C ALA A 73 -0.22 2.69 12.76
N GLY A 74 0.89 2.42 12.06
CA GLY A 74 1.46 3.33 11.08
C GLY A 74 0.50 3.65 9.95
N GLU A 75 -0.14 2.63 9.37
CA GLU A 75 -1.12 2.79 8.31
C GLU A 75 -2.37 3.54 8.80
N TYR A 76 -2.87 3.20 10.00
CA TYR A 76 -3.98 3.94 10.60
C TYR A 76 -3.68 5.42 10.75
N VAL A 77 -2.53 5.79 11.30
CA VAL A 77 -2.12 7.19 11.48
C VAL A 77 -1.96 7.90 10.15
N SER A 78 -1.29 7.27 9.18
CA SER A 78 -1.06 7.83 7.85
C SER A 78 -2.37 8.14 7.13
N VAL A 79 -3.28 7.15 7.05
CA VAL A 79 -4.58 7.30 6.39
C VAL A 79 -5.52 8.22 7.16
N SER A 80 -5.44 8.25 8.51
CA SER A 80 -6.19 9.24 9.30
C SER A 80 -5.75 10.66 9.00
N THR A 81 -4.44 10.90 8.93
CA THR A 81 -3.88 12.23 8.58
C THR A 81 -4.30 12.68 7.19
N GLN A 82 -4.25 11.76 6.21
CA GLN A 82 -4.74 12.03 4.86
C GLN A 82 -6.22 12.41 4.87
N ARG A 83 -7.07 11.61 5.53
CA ARG A 83 -8.50 11.85 5.66
C ARG A 83 -8.83 13.19 6.33
N ASP A 84 -8.06 13.55 7.36
CA ASP A 84 -8.27 14.81 8.06
C ASP A 84 -7.87 16.02 7.18
N SER A 85 -6.81 15.87 6.37
CA SER A 85 -6.40 16.87 5.37
C SER A 85 -7.47 17.03 4.27
N GLU A 86 -7.99 15.92 3.74
CA GLU A 86 -9.09 15.93 2.76
C GLU A 86 -10.34 16.64 3.30
N LYS A 87 -10.73 16.34 4.57
CA LYS A 87 -11.86 17.00 5.22
C LYS A 87 -11.62 18.50 5.42
N ALA A 88 -10.39 18.88 5.79
CA ALA A 88 -10.04 20.30 5.97
C ALA A 88 -10.11 21.04 4.64
N ALA A 89 -9.59 20.46 3.55
CA ALA A 89 -9.69 21.03 2.21
C ALA A 89 -11.15 21.19 1.77
N LEU A 90 -11.97 20.14 1.91
CA LEU A 90 -13.40 20.22 1.60
C LEU A 90 -14.18 21.23 2.49
N ALA A 91 -13.73 21.44 3.72
CA ALA A 91 -14.36 22.44 4.60
C ALA A 91 -14.00 23.88 4.17
N LEU A 92 -12.76 24.10 3.72
CA LEU A 92 -12.31 25.35 3.14
C LEU A 92 -13.12 25.65 1.87
N GLU A 93 -13.16 24.72 0.94
CA GLU A 93 -13.88 24.80 -0.32
C GLU A 93 -15.38 25.17 -0.13
N ARG A 94 -16.05 24.49 0.83
CA ARG A 94 -17.43 24.81 1.19
C ARG A 94 -17.59 26.25 1.70
N ARG A 95 -16.58 26.81 2.32
CA ARG A 95 -16.60 28.20 2.81
C ARG A 95 -16.43 29.15 1.64
N GLU A 96 -15.45 28.93 0.77
CA GLU A 96 -15.15 29.76 -0.40
C GLU A 96 -16.32 29.81 -1.37
N LEU A 97 -16.91 28.66 -1.71
CA LEU A 97 -18.13 28.58 -2.52
C LEU A 97 -19.33 29.37 -1.94
N ARG A 98 -19.37 29.60 -0.61
CA ARG A 98 -20.43 30.43 0.01
C ARG A 98 -20.09 31.89 0.06
N GLU A 99 -18.80 32.23 0.30
CA GLU A 99 -18.35 33.59 0.51
C GLU A 99 -18.01 34.30 -0.81
N GLN A 100 -17.51 33.55 -1.81
CA GLN A 100 -16.96 34.08 -3.05
C GLN A 100 -17.45 33.27 -4.30
N PRO A 101 -18.76 33.05 -4.49
CA PRO A 101 -19.28 32.12 -5.50
C PRO A 101 -18.95 32.50 -6.94
N LEU A 102 -18.67 33.77 -7.23
CA LEU A 102 -18.31 34.24 -8.57
C LEU A 102 -16.83 33.98 -8.86
N GLU A 103 -15.97 34.16 -7.87
CA GLU A 103 -14.55 33.91 -7.95
C GLU A 103 -14.29 32.41 -8.12
N GLU A 104 -15.02 31.59 -7.35
CA GLU A 104 -14.96 30.13 -7.47
C GLU A 104 -15.42 29.63 -8.86
N LEU A 105 -16.46 30.22 -9.43
CA LEU A 105 -16.87 29.89 -10.80
C LEU A 105 -15.80 30.27 -11.82
N GLU A 106 -15.09 31.36 -11.62
CA GLU A 106 -13.97 31.78 -12.48
C GLU A 106 -12.81 30.79 -12.36
N GLU A 107 -12.43 30.43 -11.11
CA GLU A 107 -11.39 29.46 -10.83
C GLU A 107 -11.68 28.09 -11.49
N LEU A 108 -12.90 27.56 -11.33
CA LEU A 108 -13.27 26.31 -12.01
C LEU A 108 -13.18 26.44 -13.53
N THR A 109 -13.53 27.61 -14.07
CA THR A 109 -13.39 27.91 -15.50
C THR A 109 -11.93 27.84 -15.94
N GLU A 110 -11.03 28.49 -15.21
CA GLU A 110 -9.59 28.49 -15.50
C GLU A 110 -9.00 27.07 -15.39
N LEU A 111 -9.36 26.30 -14.36
CA LEU A 111 -8.92 24.93 -14.19
C LEU A 111 -9.38 24.02 -15.34
N LEU A 112 -10.58 24.18 -15.84
CA LEU A 112 -11.11 23.46 -17.00
C LEU A 112 -10.42 23.90 -18.31
N ALA A 113 -10.15 25.19 -18.48
CA ALA A 113 -9.40 25.71 -19.63
C ALA A 113 -7.96 25.17 -19.65
N ALA A 114 -7.29 25.11 -18.48
CA ALA A 114 -5.97 24.53 -18.33
C ALA A 114 -5.90 23.03 -18.73
N ARG A 115 -7.04 22.33 -18.70
CA ARG A 115 -7.18 20.95 -19.20
C ARG A 115 -7.41 20.85 -20.71
N GLY A 116 -7.33 21.94 -21.44
CA GLY A 116 -7.38 21.97 -22.91
C GLY A 116 -8.75 22.36 -23.49
N LEU A 117 -9.71 22.78 -22.69
CA LEU A 117 -10.96 23.34 -23.19
C LEU A 117 -10.74 24.79 -23.67
N SER A 118 -11.47 25.21 -24.71
CA SER A 118 -11.51 26.62 -25.05
C SER A 118 -12.23 27.39 -23.92
N GLU A 119 -11.85 28.65 -23.70
CA GLU A 119 -12.40 29.49 -22.62
C GLU A 119 -13.94 29.50 -22.59
N LYS A 120 -14.57 29.60 -23.75
CA LYS A 120 -16.02 29.55 -23.87
C LYS A 120 -16.62 28.22 -23.39
N VAL A 121 -16.02 27.09 -23.81
CA VAL A 121 -16.50 25.75 -23.41
C VAL A 121 -16.23 25.49 -21.94
N ALA A 122 -15.06 25.93 -21.43
CA ALA A 122 -14.70 25.82 -20.03
C ALA A 122 -15.71 26.56 -19.13
N ARG A 123 -16.10 27.79 -19.51
CA ARG A 123 -17.11 28.59 -18.80
C ARG A 123 -18.48 27.91 -18.78
N GLU A 124 -18.96 27.47 -19.94
CA GLU A 124 -20.23 26.76 -20.05
C GLU A 124 -20.24 25.47 -19.22
N ALA A 125 -19.13 24.71 -19.20
CA ALA A 125 -18.97 23.51 -18.40
C ALA A 125 -18.93 23.82 -16.91
N ALA A 126 -18.15 24.82 -16.46
CA ALA A 126 -18.10 25.27 -15.07
C ALA A 126 -19.47 25.65 -14.54
N GLU A 127 -20.24 26.44 -15.29
CA GLU A 127 -21.61 26.82 -14.92
C GLU A 127 -22.56 25.62 -14.79
N GLN A 128 -22.42 24.62 -15.67
CA GLN A 128 -23.27 23.42 -15.62
C GLN A 128 -22.91 22.54 -14.43
N LEU A 129 -21.60 22.35 -14.15
CA LEU A 129 -21.09 21.59 -13.02
C LEU A 129 -21.50 22.24 -11.70
N THR A 130 -21.31 23.56 -11.56
CA THR A 130 -21.66 24.34 -10.37
C THR A 130 -23.17 24.26 -10.08
N ARG A 131 -24.02 24.34 -11.11
CA ARG A 131 -25.48 24.18 -10.95
C ARG A 131 -25.90 22.78 -10.48
N ARG A 132 -25.11 21.76 -10.81
CA ARG A 132 -25.41 20.38 -10.41
C ARG A 132 -24.94 20.09 -8.99
N ASP A 133 -23.67 20.37 -8.70
CA ASP A 133 -23.05 20.21 -7.39
C ASP A 133 -21.69 20.93 -7.41
N ALA A 134 -21.66 22.17 -6.91
CA ALA A 134 -20.48 23.01 -6.91
C ALA A 134 -19.34 22.37 -6.13
N LEU A 135 -19.58 21.88 -4.91
CA LEU A 135 -18.56 21.25 -4.09
C LEU A 135 -17.95 20.01 -4.75
N ARG A 136 -18.76 19.17 -5.34
CA ARG A 136 -18.27 17.98 -6.04
C ARG A 136 -17.45 18.34 -7.27
N ALA A 137 -17.85 19.41 -7.98
CA ALA A 137 -17.12 19.89 -9.15
C ALA A 137 -15.71 20.35 -8.77
N HIS A 138 -15.58 21.22 -7.79
CA HIS A 138 -14.31 21.72 -7.28
C HIS A 138 -13.48 20.58 -6.67
N ALA A 139 -14.06 19.79 -5.76
CA ALA A 139 -13.38 18.66 -5.14
C ALA A 139 -12.74 17.70 -6.16
N SER A 140 -13.46 17.41 -7.27
CA SER A 140 -12.93 16.51 -8.31
C SER A 140 -11.96 17.17 -9.27
N VAL A 141 -12.18 18.44 -9.64
CA VAL A 141 -11.39 19.13 -10.66
C VAL A 141 -10.14 19.76 -10.06
N GLU A 142 -10.25 20.40 -8.91
CA GLU A 142 -9.18 21.13 -8.24
C GLU A 142 -8.40 20.21 -7.30
N LEU A 143 -9.10 19.58 -6.33
CA LEU A 143 -8.47 18.81 -5.25
C LEU A 143 -8.19 17.34 -5.63
N GLY A 144 -8.83 16.80 -6.66
CA GLY A 144 -8.74 15.38 -7.00
C GLY A 144 -9.36 14.46 -5.95
N ILE A 145 -10.32 14.96 -5.15
CA ILE A 145 -10.96 14.25 -4.04
C ILE A 145 -12.41 13.88 -4.44
N ASP A 146 -12.83 12.67 -4.13
CA ASP A 146 -14.25 12.31 -4.13
C ASP A 146 -14.83 12.57 -2.72
N PRO A 147 -15.73 13.56 -2.53
CA PRO A 147 -16.27 13.89 -1.22
C PRO A 147 -17.05 12.75 -0.55
N ASP A 148 -17.59 11.82 -1.36
CA ASP A 148 -18.40 10.70 -0.89
C ASP A 148 -17.56 9.43 -0.61
N ALA A 149 -16.30 9.40 -1.03
CA ALA A 149 -15.43 8.23 -0.97
C ALA A 149 -14.10 8.49 -0.24
N LEU A 150 -14.15 9.15 0.92
CA LEU A 150 -12.96 9.35 1.75
C LEU A 150 -12.42 8.02 2.27
N THR A 151 -11.10 7.89 2.28
CA THR A 151 -10.41 6.68 2.74
C THR A 151 -10.77 6.28 4.18
N ASN A 152 -10.83 4.95 4.45
CA ASN A 152 -11.13 4.42 5.77
C ASN A 152 -9.86 3.92 6.48
N PRO A 153 -9.38 4.60 7.54
CA PRO A 153 -8.16 4.22 8.25
C PRO A 153 -8.20 2.81 8.86
N TRP A 154 -9.36 2.37 9.33
CA TRP A 154 -9.49 1.03 9.92
C TRP A 154 -9.37 -0.09 8.89
N HIS A 155 -9.91 0.11 7.69
CA HIS A 155 -9.75 -0.85 6.61
C HIS A 155 -8.28 -0.96 6.17
N ALA A 156 -7.59 0.18 6.04
CA ALA A 156 -6.18 0.22 5.69
C ALA A 156 -5.31 -0.47 6.76
N ALA A 157 -5.53 -0.14 8.05
CA ALA A 157 -4.83 -0.75 9.17
C ALA A 157 -5.05 -2.27 9.24
N GLY A 158 -6.30 -2.73 9.08
CA GLY A 158 -6.63 -4.16 9.09
C GLY A 158 -5.99 -4.91 7.93
N ALA A 159 -6.00 -4.34 6.74
CA ALA A 159 -5.34 -4.93 5.56
C ALA A 159 -3.83 -5.05 5.76
N SER A 160 -3.19 -4.01 6.30
CA SER A 160 -1.75 -3.99 6.59
C SER A 160 -1.37 -5.02 7.67
N PHE A 161 -2.15 -5.09 8.75
CA PHE A 161 -1.98 -6.09 9.81
C PHE A 161 -2.01 -7.52 9.26
N LEU A 162 -3.04 -7.84 8.47
CA LEU A 162 -3.22 -9.18 7.90
C LEU A 162 -2.12 -9.52 6.90
N ALA A 163 -1.76 -8.57 6.03
CA ALA A 163 -0.73 -8.77 5.03
C ALA A 163 0.64 -9.07 5.67
N PHE A 164 1.04 -8.26 6.67
CA PHE A 164 2.26 -8.50 7.44
C PHE A 164 2.23 -9.86 8.15
N THR A 165 1.13 -10.16 8.85
CA THR A 165 0.99 -11.42 9.59
C THR A 165 1.14 -12.63 8.68
N VAL A 166 0.45 -12.64 7.53
CA VAL A 166 0.55 -13.73 6.54
C VAL A 166 1.99 -13.88 6.02
N GLY A 167 2.65 -12.76 5.69
CA GLY A 167 4.04 -12.77 5.27
C GLY A 167 4.99 -13.32 6.32
N ALA A 168 4.83 -12.87 7.58
CA ALA A 168 5.67 -13.25 8.71
C ALA A 168 5.51 -14.72 9.13
N LEU A 169 4.34 -15.31 8.94
CA LEU A 169 4.10 -16.72 9.26
C LEU A 169 5.00 -17.67 8.47
N LEU A 170 5.31 -17.37 7.22
CA LEU A 170 6.11 -18.24 6.37
C LEU A 170 7.52 -18.50 6.95
N PRO A 171 8.38 -17.48 7.19
CA PRO A 171 9.71 -17.70 7.78
C PRO A 171 9.66 -18.28 9.19
N LEU A 172 8.67 -17.86 10.00
CA LEU A 172 8.49 -18.40 11.35
C LEU A 172 8.21 -19.90 11.32
N LEU A 173 7.24 -20.33 10.54
CA LEU A 173 6.87 -21.76 10.42
C LEU A 173 7.98 -22.57 9.78
N ALA A 174 8.63 -22.04 8.74
CA ALA A 174 9.79 -22.70 8.12
C ALA A 174 10.91 -22.93 9.13
N MET A 175 11.22 -21.95 9.97
CA MET A 175 12.27 -22.06 10.99
C MET A 175 11.91 -23.02 12.13
N VAL A 176 10.65 -22.99 12.59
CA VAL A 176 10.24 -23.75 13.79
C VAL A 176 9.88 -25.19 13.49
N LEU A 177 9.24 -25.46 12.33
CA LEU A 177 8.77 -26.80 11.98
C LEU A 177 9.83 -27.69 11.33
N SER A 178 10.88 -27.10 10.75
CA SER A 178 11.93 -27.86 10.07
C SER A 178 12.85 -28.61 11.06
N PRO A 179 13.44 -29.75 10.64
CA PRO A 179 14.49 -30.43 11.39
C PRO A 179 15.68 -29.51 11.63
N LEU A 180 16.40 -29.70 12.74
CA LEU A 180 17.52 -28.88 13.14
C LEU A 180 18.57 -28.68 12.02
N SER A 181 18.92 -29.78 11.34
CA SER A 181 19.93 -29.80 10.27
C SER A 181 19.52 -29.04 8.99
N LEU A 182 18.23 -28.84 8.75
CA LEU A 182 17.72 -28.26 7.52
C LEU A 182 17.01 -26.93 7.73
N ARG A 183 16.71 -26.52 8.97
CA ARG A 183 15.85 -25.37 9.27
C ARG A 183 16.32 -24.06 8.61
N LEU A 184 17.63 -23.78 8.67
CA LEU A 184 18.19 -22.57 8.06
C LEU A 184 18.05 -22.61 6.53
N LEU A 185 18.40 -23.73 5.91
CA LEU A 185 18.27 -23.92 4.47
C LEU A 185 16.81 -23.78 4.01
N VAL A 186 15.88 -24.50 4.68
CA VAL A 186 14.45 -24.46 4.36
C VAL A 186 13.90 -23.03 4.52
N THR A 187 14.27 -22.33 5.60
CA THR A 187 13.83 -20.95 5.81
C THR A 187 14.35 -20.02 4.72
N VAL A 188 15.66 -20.05 4.42
CA VAL A 188 16.24 -19.17 3.40
C VAL A 188 15.61 -19.44 2.02
N VAL A 189 15.50 -20.70 1.63
CA VAL A 189 14.92 -21.06 0.32
C VAL A 189 13.45 -20.66 0.23
N SER A 190 12.64 -20.94 1.26
CA SER A 190 11.21 -20.57 1.27
C SER A 190 11.01 -19.05 1.26
N VAL A 191 11.83 -18.30 2.00
CA VAL A 191 11.80 -16.84 2.00
C VAL A 191 12.16 -16.28 0.63
N LEU A 192 13.25 -16.74 0.01
CA LEU A 192 13.67 -16.28 -1.32
C LEU A 192 12.60 -16.61 -2.38
N ALA A 193 11.99 -17.79 -2.30
CA ALA A 193 10.88 -18.17 -3.19
C ALA A 193 9.65 -17.26 -3.00
N ALA A 194 9.30 -16.94 -1.76
CA ALA A 194 8.19 -16.02 -1.47
C ALA A 194 8.49 -14.61 -1.95
N LEU A 195 9.72 -14.11 -1.75
CA LEU A 195 10.15 -12.80 -2.24
C LEU A 195 10.21 -12.75 -3.78
N ALA A 196 10.57 -13.86 -4.43
CA ALA A 196 10.47 -13.97 -5.87
C ALA A 196 9.01 -13.90 -6.34
N LEU A 197 8.10 -14.58 -5.66
CA LEU A 197 6.67 -14.58 -5.98
C LEU A 197 6.05 -13.19 -5.79
N THR A 198 6.33 -12.52 -4.66
CA THR A 198 5.83 -11.15 -4.39
C THR A 198 6.43 -10.14 -5.37
N GLY A 199 7.71 -10.26 -5.72
CA GLY A 199 8.37 -9.44 -6.72
C GLY A 199 7.81 -9.63 -8.13
N TRP A 200 7.55 -10.88 -8.52
CA TRP A 200 6.92 -11.22 -9.78
C TRP A 200 5.48 -10.65 -9.87
N TRP A 201 4.71 -10.87 -8.81
CA TRP A 201 3.33 -10.40 -8.73
C TRP A 201 3.26 -8.87 -8.78
N SER A 202 4.08 -8.19 -7.98
CA SER A 202 4.16 -6.73 -7.97
C SER A 202 4.54 -6.15 -9.34
N ALA A 203 5.51 -6.77 -10.03
CA ALA A 203 5.91 -6.35 -11.37
C ALA A 203 4.78 -6.53 -12.41
N ARG A 204 4.05 -7.66 -12.33
CA ARG A 204 2.91 -7.92 -13.23
C ARG A 204 1.77 -6.92 -13.04
N LEU A 205 1.46 -6.58 -11.80
CA LEU A 205 0.39 -5.65 -11.46
C LEU A 205 0.75 -4.19 -11.79
N GLY A 206 2.03 -3.83 -11.63
CA GLY A 206 2.53 -2.50 -11.96
C GLY A 206 3.01 -2.34 -13.41
N ALA A 207 2.77 -3.35 -14.29
CA ALA A 207 3.27 -3.37 -15.68
C ALA A 207 4.79 -3.06 -15.79
N ALA A 208 5.57 -3.47 -14.74
CA ALA A 208 7.01 -3.23 -14.66
C ALA A 208 7.82 -4.46 -15.09
N SER A 209 9.14 -4.26 -15.29
CA SER A 209 10.04 -5.37 -15.64
C SER A 209 10.21 -6.33 -14.47
N VAL A 210 9.98 -7.62 -14.72
CA VAL A 210 10.03 -8.69 -13.71
C VAL A 210 11.44 -8.90 -13.17
N GLY A 211 12.46 -8.95 -14.03
CA GLY A 211 13.85 -9.23 -13.62
C GLY A 211 14.39 -8.31 -12.53
N PRO A 212 14.36 -6.99 -12.72
CA PRO A 212 14.78 -6.03 -11.68
C PRO A 212 13.95 -6.12 -10.40
N ALA A 213 12.64 -6.40 -10.49
CA ALA A 213 11.78 -6.56 -9.31
C ALA A 213 12.18 -7.79 -8.48
N LEU A 214 12.41 -8.93 -9.14
CA LEU A 214 12.92 -10.16 -8.50
C LEU A 214 14.27 -9.90 -7.81
N LEU A 215 15.21 -9.27 -8.53
CA LEU A 215 16.55 -9.01 -7.99
C LEU A 215 16.50 -8.12 -6.75
N ARG A 216 15.68 -7.06 -6.77
CA ARG A 216 15.52 -6.16 -5.61
C ARG A 216 14.94 -6.88 -4.40
N ASN A 217 13.85 -7.64 -4.59
CA ASN A 217 13.18 -8.32 -3.48
C ASN A 217 14.06 -9.44 -2.90
N MET A 218 14.55 -10.32 -3.74
CA MET A 218 15.40 -11.43 -3.31
C MET A 218 16.74 -10.95 -2.74
N GLY A 219 17.37 -9.96 -3.39
CA GLY A 219 18.64 -9.37 -2.95
C GLY A 219 18.51 -8.66 -1.61
N GLY A 220 17.43 -7.88 -1.41
CA GLY A 220 17.11 -7.24 -0.13
C GLY A 220 16.90 -8.25 0.99
N GLY A 221 16.09 -9.29 0.74
CA GLY A 221 15.85 -10.35 1.71
C GLY A 221 17.08 -11.17 2.03
N ALA A 222 17.88 -11.55 1.02
CA ALA A 222 19.14 -12.25 1.23
C ALA A 222 20.14 -11.41 2.05
N LEU A 223 20.25 -10.12 1.75
CA LEU A 223 21.10 -9.20 2.51
C LEU A 223 20.65 -9.08 3.97
N ALA A 224 19.34 -8.88 4.20
CA ALA A 224 18.79 -8.79 5.55
C ALA A 224 19.08 -10.05 6.37
N MET A 225 18.78 -11.22 5.81
CA MET A 225 19.09 -12.50 6.47
C MET A 225 20.59 -12.71 6.70
N GLY A 226 21.44 -12.36 5.73
CA GLY A 226 22.90 -12.47 5.85
C GLY A 226 23.47 -11.59 6.95
N VAL A 227 23.06 -10.33 7.00
CA VAL A 227 23.50 -9.36 8.02
C VAL A 227 23.04 -9.79 9.42
N THR A 228 21.77 -10.18 9.57
CA THR A 228 21.23 -10.59 10.88
C THR A 228 21.84 -11.91 11.35
N TYR A 229 22.06 -12.89 10.45
CA TYR A 229 22.76 -14.12 10.79
C TYR A 229 24.18 -13.87 11.27
N ALA A 230 24.92 -13.02 10.56
CA ALA A 230 26.29 -12.64 10.93
C ALA A 230 26.32 -11.96 12.31
N ALA A 231 25.38 -11.07 12.58
CA ALA A 231 25.25 -10.43 13.90
C ALA A 231 24.99 -11.46 15.01
N GLY A 232 24.06 -12.41 14.81
CA GLY A 232 23.80 -13.48 15.76
C GLY A 232 25.03 -14.39 16.00
N ALA A 233 25.72 -14.77 14.93
CA ALA A 233 26.92 -15.58 15.02
C ALA A 233 28.10 -14.88 15.77
N LEU A 234 28.23 -13.57 15.57
CA LEU A 234 29.20 -12.75 16.30
C LEU A 234 28.89 -12.67 17.79
N LEU A 235 27.62 -12.47 18.16
CA LEU A 235 27.17 -12.47 19.56
C LEU A 235 27.48 -13.81 20.23
N LYS A 236 27.18 -14.92 19.57
CA LYS A 236 27.52 -16.28 20.05
C LYS A 236 29.03 -16.45 20.27
N ALA A 237 29.84 -15.95 19.33
CA ALA A 237 31.29 -16.02 19.46
C ALA A 237 31.86 -15.14 20.61
N ALA A 238 31.13 -14.04 20.93
CA ALA A 238 31.45 -13.16 22.04
C ALA A 238 31.00 -13.69 23.42
N GLY A 239 30.28 -14.84 23.45
CA GLY A 239 29.81 -15.45 24.71
C GLY A 239 28.54 -14.84 25.29
N VAL A 240 27.77 -14.15 24.44
CA VAL A 240 26.46 -13.55 24.79
C VAL A 240 25.33 -14.51 24.45
#